data_f76ff7c0deef81cef48f6a6218b253f0
#
_entry.id   f76ff7c0deef81cef48f6a6218b253f0
#
_cell.length_a   1.000
_cell.length_b   1.000
_cell.length_c   1.000
_cell.angle_alpha   90.00
_cell.angle_beta   90.00
_cell.angle_gamma   90.00
#
_symmetry.space_group_name_H-M   'P 1'
#
loop_
_entity.id
_entity.type
_entity.pdbx_description
1 polymer ?
#
loop_
_entity_poly.entity_id
_entity_poly.type
_entity_poly.pdbx_seq_one_letter_code
_entity_poly.pdbx_strand_id
1 'polypeptide(L)'
;MKRQTLIFLGVIFLFVWGCATPGQKFIDITYFGDHEKTQTGQVGIAPFQDKRIDMDMGYVGYRILLDNSQETYFVNGMNLSDTLTRIVGIYFEKNGFTTTRVNPWELTPDGVIKASKGFKQIVAGQINKFECRAKKKGATTDMILDIDLTLYLGISDKNALKTIPVSMTLERTELTFTREKLEQFVNQALEEVFQKALVF
;
A
#
# COMPACT_ATOMS: atom_id res chain seq x y z
N MET A 1 -54.21 -0.61 28.67
CA MET A 1 -53.45 -0.28 27.43
C MET A 1 -52.13 0.51 27.64
N LYS A 2 -51.99 1.41 28.62
CA LYS A 2 -50.75 2.22 28.83
C LYS A 2 -49.51 1.43 29.29
N ARG A 3 -49.66 0.28 29.94
CA ARG A 3 -48.54 -0.49 30.50
C ARG A 3 -47.79 -1.37 29.45
N GLN A 4 -48.48 -1.82 28.43
CA GLN A 4 -47.91 -2.63 27.35
C GLN A 4 -47.10 -1.78 26.36
N THR A 5 -47.47 -0.51 26.14
CA THR A 5 -46.75 0.42 25.24
C THR A 5 -45.41 0.81 25.80
N LEU A 6 -45.25 0.89 27.13
CA LEU A 6 -43.98 1.23 27.78
C LEU A 6 -42.94 0.09 27.67
N ILE A 7 -43.37 -1.16 27.71
CA ILE A 7 -42.48 -2.33 27.55
C ILE A 7 -41.97 -2.44 26.11
N PHE A 8 -42.83 -2.13 25.13
CA PHE A 8 -42.41 -2.14 23.72
C PHE A 8 -41.39 -1.05 23.38
N LEU A 9 -41.51 0.14 23.99
CA LEU A 9 -40.56 1.24 23.82
C LEU A 9 -39.18 0.91 24.44
N GLY A 10 -39.17 0.21 25.58
CA GLY A 10 -37.95 -0.21 26.26
C GLY A 10 -37.17 -1.29 25.50
N VAL A 11 -37.86 -2.19 24.80
CA VAL A 11 -37.21 -3.25 24.00
C VAL A 11 -36.58 -2.67 22.72
N ILE A 12 -37.22 -1.68 22.09
CA ILE A 12 -36.64 -1.00 20.90
C ILE A 12 -35.37 -0.25 21.24
N PHE A 13 -35.26 0.32 22.46
CA PHE A 13 -34.05 1.05 22.87
C PHE A 13 -32.82 0.14 23.13
N LEU A 14 -33.04 -1.15 23.42
CA LEU A 14 -31.96 -2.12 23.64
C LEU A 14 -31.32 -2.64 22.35
N PHE A 15 -32.00 -2.51 21.20
CA PHE A 15 -31.47 -2.92 19.91
C PHE A 15 -30.61 -1.84 19.21
N VAL A 16 -30.57 -0.60 19.71
CA VAL A 16 -29.80 0.51 19.08
C VAL A 16 -28.37 0.60 19.62
N TRP A 17 -27.99 -0.21 20.62
CA TRP A 17 -26.59 -0.40 20.96
C TRP A 17 -25.99 -1.43 19.99
N GLY A 18 -26.01 -1.10 18.71
CA GLY A 18 -25.23 -1.79 17.72
C GLY A 18 -23.79 -1.80 18.17
N CYS A 19 -23.21 -2.98 18.32
CA CYS A 19 -21.78 -3.16 18.48
C CYS A 19 -21.07 -2.29 17.45
N ALA A 20 -20.54 -1.15 17.88
CA ALA A 20 -19.46 -0.49 17.15
C ALA A 20 -18.29 -1.47 17.21
N THR A 21 -18.23 -2.38 16.28
CA THR A 21 -17.02 -3.14 15.98
C THR A 21 -15.92 -2.10 15.90
N PRO A 22 -14.79 -2.22 16.63
CA PRO A 22 -13.65 -1.32 16.47
C PRO A 22 -13.32 -1.33 14.98
N GLY A 23 -13.61 -0.19 14.30
CA GLY A 23 -13.92 -0.26 12.89
C GLY A 23 -12.67 -0.46 12.07
N GLN A 24 -12.76 -1.37 11.13
CA GLN A 24 -11.90 -1.35 9.95
C GLN A 24 -12.00 0.02 9.30
N LYS A 25 -10.87 0.64 9.06
CA LYS A 25 -10.75 1.94 8.40
C LYS A 25 -10.00 1.78 7.09
N PHE A 26 -10.39 2.54 6.10
CA PHE A 26 -9.79 2.47 4.77
C PHE A 26 -8.98 3.72 4.50
N ILE A 27 -7.81 3.55 3.88
CA ILE A 27 -6.92 4.63 3.47
C ILE A 27 -6.66 4.56 1.97
N ASP A 28 -6.45 5.74 1.38
CA ASP A 28 -6.08 5.87 -0.02
C ASP A 28 -4.56 5.94 -0.16
N ILE A 29 -3.99 4.94 -0.84
CA ILE A 29 -2.57 4.91 -1.14
C ILE A 29 -2.37 5.27 -2.60
N THR A 30 -1.58 6.32 -2.86
CA THR A 30 -1.28 6.81 -4.21
C THR A 30 0.13 7.38 -4.30
N TYR A 31 0.58 7.71 -5.51
CA TYR A 31 1.89 8.30 -5.75
C TYR A 31 1.73 9.79 -6.09
N PHE A 32 2.39 10.67 -5.33
CA PHE A 32 2.32 12.13 -5.51
C PHE A 32 3.59 12.74 -6.08
N GLY A 33 4.72 12.01 -6.10
CA GLY A 33 6.00 12.55 -6.56
C GLY A 33 5.88 13.23 -7.93
N ASP A 34 6.48 14.39 -8.07
CA ASP A 34 6.63 15.08 -9.34
C ASP A 34 8.02 14.83 -9.90
N HIS A 35 8.08 14.43 -11.16
CA HIS A 35 9.33 14.17 -11.88
C HIS A 35 9.32 14.91 -13.21
N GLU A 36 10.51 15.38 -13.63
CA GLU A 36 10.68 15.80 -15.00
C GLU A 36 10.58 14.58 -15.94
N LYS A 37 9.72 14.66 -16.94
CA LYS A 37 9.53 13.60 -17.95
C LYS A 37 10.72 13.49 -18.87
N THR A 38 11.81 12.93 -18.36
CA THR A 38 13.07 12.80 -19.11
C THR A 38 13.18 11.49 -19.89
N GLN A 39 12.32 10.54 -19.61
CA GLN A 39 12.35 9.19 -20.19
C GLN A 39 11.28 8.99 -21.24
N THR A 40 11.49 8.02 -22.13
CA THR A 40 10.53 7.61 -23.15
C THR A 40 10.57 6.09 -23.33
N GLY A 41 9.48 5.52 -23.83
CA GLY A 41 9.38 4.10 -24.13
C GLY A 41 8.24 3.42 -23.38
N GLN A 42 8.05 2.13 -23.64
CA GLN A 42 7.01 1.33 -23.01
C GLN A 42 7.59 0.48 -21.87
N VAL A 43 6.86 0.43 -20.76
CA VAL A 43 7.20 -0.40 -19.59
C VAL A 43 6.04 -1.34 -19.28
N GLY A 44 6.31 -2.64 -19.22
CA GLY A 44 5.36 -3.64 -18.77
C GLY A 44 5.38 -3.75 -17.24
N ILE A 45 4.23 -3.64 -16.59
CA ILE A 45 4.09 -3.79 -15.13
C ILE A 45 3.33 -5.06 -14.82
N ALA A 46 4.01 -6.04 -14.24
CA ALA A 46 3.38 -7.26 -13.74
C ALA A 46 2.79 -7.05 -12.33
N PRO A 47 1.73 -7.79 -11.95
CA PRO A 47 1.17 -7.73 -10.61
C PRO A 47 2.22 -8.03 -9.55
N PHE A 48 2.25 -7.22 -8.49
CA PHE A 48 3.05 -7.53 -7.30
C PHE A 48 2.53 -8.80 -6.62
N GLN A 49 3.41 -9.54 -5.99
CA GLN A 49 3.06 -10.71 -5.19
C GLN A 49 3.13 -10.35 -3.71
N ASP A 50 2.04 -10.50 -3.00
CA ASP A 50 2.03 -10.36 -1.54
C ASP A 50 2.56 -11.67 -0.92
N LYS A 51 3.70 -11.59 -0.25
CA LYS A 51 4.38 -12.69 0.44
C LYS A 51 4.26 -12.61 1.95
N ARG A 52 3.51 -11.63 2.47
CA ARG A 52 3.28 -11.51 3.90
C ARG A 52 2.44 -12.70 4.39
N ILE A 53 2.89 -13.32 5.47
CA ILE A 53 2.22 -14.50 6.04
C ILE A 53 1.08 -14.03 6.95
N ASP A 54 -0.07 -14.69 6.89
CA ASP A 54 -1.24 -14.50 7.75
C ASP A 54 -1.78 -13.06 7.79
N MET A 55 -1.61 -12.30 6.71
CA MET A 55 -2.15 -10.95 6.58
C MET A 55 -3.31 -10.90 5.61
N ASP A 56 -4.35 -10.14 5.97
CA ASP A 56 -5.43 -9.80 5.04
C ASP A 56 -4.88 -9.05 3.83
N MET A 57 -5.41 -9.32 2.63
CA MET A 57 -4.89 -8.81 1.36
C MET A 57 -4.80 -7.28 1.28
N GLY A 58 -5.68 -6.58 1.97
CA GLY A 58 -5.70 -5.11 2.00
C GLY A 58 -5.07 -4.48 3.24
N TYR A 59 -4.59 -5.29 4.19
CA TYR A 59 -4.07 -4.81 5.46
C TYR A 59 -2.83 -3.92 5.28
N VAL A 60 -2.87 -2.76 5.95
CA VAL A 60 -1.78 -1.76 5.96
C VAL A 60 -1.16 -1.62 7.35
N GLY A 61 -1.97 -1.77 8.40
CA GLY A 61 -1.48 -1.58 9.76
C GLY A 61 -2.59 -1.34 10.78
N TYR A 62 -2.19 -0.85 11.95
CA TYR A 62 -3.12 -0.61 13.06
C TYR A 62 -2.71 0.58 13.91
N ARG A 63 -3.67 1.08 14.70
CA ARG A 63 -3.47 2.09 15.74
C ARG A 63 -3.99 1.61 17.07
N ILE A 64 -3.15 1.70 18.11
CA ILE A 64 -3.54 1.47 19.51
C ILE A 64 -3.97 2.79 20.13
N LEU A 65 -5.17 2.86 20.69
CA LEU A 65 -5.73 4.01 21.37
C LEU A 65 -5.32 4.02 22.87
N LEU A 66 -5.69 5.08 23.61
CA LEU A 66 -5.34 5.22 25.03
C LEU A 66 -6.01 4.16 25.93
N ASP A 67 -7.18 3.67 25.54
CA ASP A 67 -7.93 2.61 26.22
C ASP A 67 -7.48 1.18 25.81
N ASN A 68 -6.35 1.10 25.06
CA ASN A 68 -5.82 -0.11 24.43
C ASN A 68 -6.72 -0.75 23.35
N SER A 69 -7.80 -0.11 22.97
CA SER A 69 -8.54 -0.54 21.77
C SER A 69 -7.71 -0.35 20.51
N GLN A 70 -8.02 -1.14 19.46
CA GLN A 70 -7.27 -1.13 18.22
C GLN A 70 -8.16 -0.74 17.04
N GLU A 71 -7.70 0.20 16.24
CA GLU A 71 -8.21 0.50 14.90
C GLU A 71 -7.33 -0.17 13.86
N THR A 72 -7.90 -0.85 12.88
CA THR A 72 -7.16 -1.53 11.81
C THR A 72 -7.38 -0.80 10.49
N TYR A 73 -6.31 -0.62 9.72
CA TYR A 73 -6.32 0.12 8.47
C TYR A 73 -6.08 -0.80 7.28
N PHE A 74 -6.89 -0.61 6.25
CA PHE A 74 -6.84 -1.34 4.99
C PHE A 74 -6.76 -0.37 3.81
N VAL A 75 -6.26 -0.85 2.69
CA VAL A 75 -6.31 -0.10 1.43
C VAL A 75 -7.76 0.02 0.95
N ASN A 76 -8.14 1.19 0.47
CA ASN A 76 -9.48 1.44 -0.05
C ASN A 76 -9.68 0.77 -1.43
N GLY A 77 -10.74 -0.06 -1.55
CA GLY A 77 -11.24 -0.59 -2.82
C GLY A 77 -10.38 -1.63 -3.55
N MET A 78 -9.15 -1.92 -3.07
CA MET A 78 -8.22 -2.87 -3.69
C MET A 78 -7.42 -3.62 -2.63
N ASN A 79 -6.73 -4.71 -3.03
CA ASN A 79 -5.68 -5.29 -2.19
C ASN A 79 -4.39 -4.48 -2.29
N LEU A 80 -3.46 -4.69 -1.35
CA LEU A 80 -2.18 -3.97 -1.32
C LEU A 80 -1.31 -4.27 -2.56
N SER A 81 -1.34 -5.50 -3.05
CA SER A 81 -0.61 -5.95 -4.24
C SER A 81 -1.02 -5.17 -5.50
N ASP A 82 -2.33 -5.06 -5.76
CA ASP A 82 -2.85 -4.26 -6.89
C ASP A 82 -2.58 -2.77 -6.71
N THR A 83 -2.65 -2.28 -5.47
CA THR A 83 -2.32 -0.89 -5.15
C THR A 83 -0.87 -0.57 -5.47
N LEU A 84 0.09 -1.37 -5.01
CA LEU A 84 1.51 -1.16 -5.31
C LEU A 84 1.82 -1.34 -6.80
N THR A 85 1.16 -2.30 -7.47
CA THR A 85 1.26 -2.45 -8.93
C THR A 85 0.85 -1.17 -9.65
N ARG A 86 -0.27 -0.57 -9.26
CA ARG A 86 -0.77 0.70 -9.81
C ARG A 86 0.20 1.85 -9.52
N ILE A 87 0.70 1.95 -8.29
CA ILE A 87 1.61 3.02 -7.88
C ILE A 87 2.92 2.99 -8.67
N VAL A 88 3.50 1.80 -8.89
CA VAL A 88 4.69 1.65 -9.74
C VAL A 88 4.39 2.08 -11.17
N GLY A 89 3.22 1.75 -11.70
CA GLY A 89 2.77 2.25 -13.00
C GLY A 89 2.76 3.78 -13.06
N ILE A 90 2.13 4.44 -12.07
CA ILE A 90 2.08 5.91 -11.97
C ILE A 90 3.49 6.50 -11.85
N TYR A 91 4.38 5.88 -11.08
CA TYR A 91 5.79 6.31 -10.98
C TYR A 91 6.47 6.35 -12.35
N PHE A 92 6.35 5.28 -13.15
CA PHE A 92 6.93 5.25 -14.50
C PHE A 92 6.28 6.28 -15.45
N GLU A 93 4.97 6.46 -15.38
CA GLU A 93 4.24 7.46 -16.18
C GLU A 93 4.67 8.89 -15.86
N LYS A 94 4.89 9.20 -14.59
CA LYS A 94 5.41 10.51 -14.16
C LYS A 94 6.84 10.75 -14.62
N ASN A 95 7.64 9.70 -14.81
CA ASN A 95 8.96 9.78 -15.39
C ASN A 95 8.97 9.85 -16.95
N GLY A 96 7.80 9.78 -17.61
CA GLY A 96 7.65 9.93 -19.06
C GLY A 96 7.48 8.63 -19.85
N PHE A 97 7.43 7.48 -19.18
CA PHE A 97 7.16 6.21 -19.85
C PHE A 97 5.64 6.03 -20.11
N THR A 98 5.32 5.18 -21.06
CA THR A 98 3.97 4.63 -21.21
C THR A 98 3.93 3.26 -20.54
N THR A 99 2.96 3.03 -19.65
CA THR A 99 2.85 1.79 -18.91
C THR A 99 1.76 0.88 -19.47
N THR A 100 1.98 -0.42 -19.38
CA THR A 100 0.99 -1.45 -19.75
C THR A 100 1.05 -2.57 -18.73
N ARG A 101 -0.11 -3.01 -18.24
CA ARG A 101 -0.18 -4.18 -17.36
C ARG A 101 0.13 -5.44 -18.17
N VAL A 102 1.07 -6.26 -17.68
CA VAL A 102 1.46 -7.54 -18.27
C VAL A 102 1.18 -8.69 -17.32
N ASN A 103 1.14 -9.91 -17.86
CA ASN A 103 1.00 -11.11 -17.03
C ASN A 103 2.25 -11.34 -16.17
N PRO A 104 2.13 -12.05 -15.04
CA PRO A 104 3.30 -12.53 -14.30
C PRO A 104 4.24 -13.29 -15.23
N TRP A 105 5.54 -13.10 -15.03
CA TRP A 105 6.58 -13.70 -15.84
C TRP A 105 7.64 -14.39 -14.96
N GLU A 106 8.41 -15.27 -15.55
CA GLU A 106 9.47 -15.99 -14.86
C GLU A 106 10.64 -15.03 -14.55
N LEU A 107 11.00 -14.92 -13.25
CA LEU A 107 12.01 -13.98 -12.76
C LEU A 107 13.43 -14.48 -13.04
N THR A 108 13.72 -14.71 -14.33
CA THR A 108 15.00 -15.14 -14.88
C THR A 108 15.35 -14.32 -16.11
N PRO A 109 16.62 -14.26 -16.56
CA PRO A 109 16.98 -13.62 -17.82
C PRO A 109 16.20 -14.14 -19.03
N ASP A 110 15.96 -15.46 -19.09
CA ASP A 110 15.16 -16.07 -20.15
C ASP A 110 13.69 -15.64 -20.09
N GLY A 111 13.14 -15.49 -18.88
CA GLY A 111 11.81 -14.94 -18.66
C GLY A 111 11.71 -13.48 -19.13
N VAL A 112 12.76 -12.67 -18.93
CA VAL A 112 12.83 -11.29 -19.47
C VAL A 112 12.72 -11.33 -20.99
N ILE A 113 13.52 -12.17 -21.68
CA ILE A 113 13.51 -12.28 -23.15
C ILE A 113 12.13 -12.62 -23.68
N LYS A 114 11.42 -13.53 -23.01
CA LYS A 114 10.08 -13.96 -23.41
C LYS A 114 9.01 -12.90 -23.18
N ALA A 115 9.07 -12.22 -22.02
CA ALA A 115 8.02 -11.31 -21.55
C ALA A 115 8.18 -9.86 -22.02
N SER A 116 9.41 -9.43 -22.35
CA SER A 116 9.72 -8.02 -22.66
C SER A 116 9.47 -7.62 -24.12
N LYS A 117 8.86 -8.49 -24.95
CA LYS A 117 8.56 -8.18 -26.35
C LYS A 117 7.72 -6.91 -26.48
N GLY A 118 8.27 -5.87 -27.10
CA GLY A 118 7.63 -4.56 -27.27
C GLY A 118 7.82 -3.60 -26.09
N PHE A 119 8.45 -4.01 -25.01
CA PHE A 119 8.76 -3.16 -23.86
C PHE A 119 10.26 -2.87 -23.77
N LYS A 120 10.60 -1.62 -23.38
CA LYS A 120 11.97 -1.26 -23.02
C LYS A 120 12.38 -1.94 -21.71
N GLN A 121 11.44 -2.03 -20.80
CA GLN A 121 11.60 -2.65 -19.48
C GLN A 121 10.32 -3.37 -19.06
N ILE A 122 10.46 -4.37 -18.22
CA ILE A 122 9.36 -5.02 -17.51
C ILE A 122 9.64 -5.04 -16.01
N VAL A 123 8.62 -4.79 -15.21
CA VAL A 123 8.75 -4.67 -13.76
C VAL A 123 7.81 -5.66 -13.08
N ALA A 124 8.30 -6.30 -12.04
CA ALA A 124 7.52 -7.08 -11.09
C ALA A 124 7.96 -6.74 -9.67
N GLY A 125 7.19 -7.12 -8.66
CA GLY A 125 7.58 -6.90 -7.28
C GLY A 125 7.02 -7.94 -6.33
N GLN A 126 7.65 -8.05 -5.16
CA GLN A 126 7.18 -8.83 -4.03
C GLN A 126 7.09 -7.96 -2.79
N ILE A 127 6.04 -8.14 -1.99
CA ILE A 127 5.81 -7.48 -0.72
C ILE A 127 6.19 -8.46 0.37
N ASN A 128 7.35 -8.25 1.01
CA ASN A 128 7.81 -9.10 2.11
C ASN A 128 7.30 -8.56 3.45
N LYS A 129 7.26 -7.23 3.60
CA LYS A 129 6.70 -6.52 4.76
C LYS A 129 6.10 -5.20 4.32
N PHE A 130 4.95 -4.88 4.88
CA PHE A 130 4.32 -3.57 4.77
C PHE A 130 3.36 -3.41 5.95
N GLU A 131 3.78 -2.65 6.95
CA GLU A 131 2.99 -2.48 8.16
C GLU A 131 3.23 -1.11 8.80
N CYS A 132 2.16 -0.37 9.00
CA CYS A 132 2.15 0.86 9.78
C CYS A 132 1.58 0.61 11.18
N ARG A 133 2.39 0.81 12.20
CA ARG A 133 1.99 0.71 13.60
C ARG A 133 1.92 2.10 14.20
N ALA A 134 0.74 2.48 14.66
CA ALA A 134 0.52 3.75 15.35
C ALA A 134 0.13 3.51 16.81
N LYS A 135 0.65 4.33 17.72
CA LYS A 135 0.32 4.25 19.14
C LYS A 135 0.07 5.63 19.72
N LYS A 136 -1.12 5.81 20.28
CA LYS A 136 -1.46 7.05 20.97
C LYS A 136 -0.73 7.13 22.31
N LYS A 137 -0.06 8.26 22.57
CA LYS A 137 0.67 8.56 23.82
C LYS A 137 0.26 9.96 24.31
N GLY A 138 -0.71 10.00 25.23
CA GLY A 138 -1.24 11.28 25.70
C GLY A 138 -1.80 12.14 24.55
N ALA A 139 -1.21 13.31 24.33
CA ALA A 139 -1.64 14.23 23.26
C ALA A 139 -1.11 13.85 21.86
N THR A 140 -0.11 12.98 21.77
CA THR A 140 0.54 12.62 20.50
C THR A 140 0.19 11.20 20.05
N THR A 141 0.51 10.89 18.80
CA THR A 141 0.51 9.54 18.26
C THR A 141 1.83 9.30 17.54
N ASP A 142 2.57 8.29 17.98
CA ASP A 142 3.77 7.84 17.28
C ASP A 142 3.37 6.83 16.20
N MET A 143 3.93 6.96 15.02
CA MET A 143 3.73 6.07 13.88
C MET A 143 5.07 5.51 13.44
N ILE A 144 5.11 4.23 13.16
CA ILE A 144 6.26 3.51 12.60
C ILE A 144 5.75 2.74 11.38
N LEU A 145 6.36 2.97 10.23
CA LEU A 145 6.06 2.25 9.00
C LEU A 145 7.27 1.43 8.58
N ASP A 146 7.09 0.13 8.53
CA ASP A 146 8.06 -0.82 8.01
C ASP A 146 7.67 -1.26 6.60
N ILE A 147 8.59 -1.08 5.65
CA ILE A 147 8.45 -1.52 4.26
C ILE A 147 9.63 -2.44 3.91
N ASP A 148 9.34 -3.60 3.36
CA ASP A 148 10.32 -4.51 2.74
C ASP A 148 9.71 -5.02 1.43
N LEU A 149 10.31 -4.60 0.33
CA LEU A 149 9.92 -4.98 -1.03
C LEU A 149 11.12 -5.57 -1.77
N THR A 150 10.84 -6.46 -2.69
CA THR A 150 11.82 -6.89 -3.69
C THR A 150 11.28 -6.51 -5.07
N LEU A 151 11.99 -5.61 -5.77
CA LEU A 151 11.65 -5.22 -7.13
C LEU A 151 12.49 -6.00 -8.14
N TYR A 152 11.87 -6.41 -9.23
CA TYR A 152 12.49 -7.12 -10.32
C TYR A 152 12.36 -6.29 -11.58
N LEU A 153 13.49 -5.81 -12.11
CA LEU A 153 13.56 -4.99 -13.31
C LEU A 153 14.20 -5.80 -14.43
N GLY A 154 13.40 -6.21 -15.40
CA GLY A 154 13.86 -6.81 -16.63
C GLY A 154 14.20 -5.73 -17.66
N ILE A 155 15.42 -5.74 -18.18
CA ILE A 155 15.95 -4.78 -19.17
C ILE A 155 16.06 -5.48 -20.51
N SER A 156 15.18 -5.12 -21.44
CA SER A 156 14.98 -5.85 -22.69
C SER A 156 16.21 -5.87 -23.60
N ASP A 157 16.85 -4.73 -23.83
CA ASP A 157 18.01 -4.55 -24.70
C ASP A 157 19.27 -5.29 -24.19
N LYS A 158 19.31 -5.56 -22.89
CA LYS A 158 20.43 -6.25 -22.23
C LYS A 158 20.12 -7.71 -21.90
N ASN A 159 18.90 -8.16 -22.13
CA ASN A 159 18.40 -9.48 -21.69
C ASN A 159 18.76 -9.76 -20.22
N ALA A 160 18.64 -8.74 -19.37
CA ALA A 160 19.13 -8.78 -18.01
C ALA A 160 17.98 -8.62 -17.01
N LEU A 161 18.07 -9.33 -15.90
CA LEU A 161 17.24 -9.17 -14.73
C LEU A 161 18.04 -8.52 -13.62
N LYS A 162 17.54 -7.38 -13.12
CA LYS A 162 18.06 -6.73 -11.92
C LYS A 162 17.10 -6.97 -10.77
N THR A 163 17.57 -7.54 -9.68
CA THR A 163 16.83 -7.69 -8.42
C THR A 163 17.25 -6.58 -7.47
N ILE A 164 16.28 -5.85 -6.95
CA ILE A 164 16.48 -4.67 -6.12
C ILE A 164 15.72 -4.87 -4.81
N PRO A 165 16.39 -5.34 -3.74
CA PRO A 165 15.78 -5.36 -2.41
C PRO A 165 15.71 -3.93 -1.87
N VAL A 166 14.58 -3.57 -1.28
CA VAL A 166 14.34 -2.27 -0.65
C VAL A 166 13.74 -2.49 0.72
N SER A 167 14.46 -2.09 1.76
CA SER A 167 13.97 -2.14 3.13
C SER A 167 14.07 -0.73 3.73
N MET A 168 13.00 -0.29 4.40
CA MET A 168 12.90 1.02 5.00
C MET A 168 12.03 0.97 6.25
N THR A 169 12.47 1.63 7.31
CA THR A 169 11.65 1.96 8.48
C THR A 169 11.60 3.49 8.61
N LEU A 170 10.39 4.01 8.69
CA LEU A 170 10.14 5.44 8.90
C LEU A 170 9.37 5.63 10.20
N GLU A 171 9.70 6.71 10.89
CA GLU A 171 9.04 7.10 12.15
C GLU A 171 8.52 8.53 12.04
N ARG A 172 7.33 8.77 12.62
CA ARG A 172 6.72 10.09 12.70
C ARG A 172 5.88 10.22 13.95
N THR A 173 5.95 11.38 14.61
CA THR A 173 5.08 11.73 15.72
C THR A 173 4.13 12.84 15.28
N GLU A 174 2.82 12.64 15.51
CA GLU A 174 1.77 13.61 15.19
C GLU A 174 1.03 14.06 16.46
N LEU A 175 0.82 15.38 16.59
CA LEU A 175 0.00 15.95 17.66
C LEU A 175 -1.47 15.54 17.52
N THR A 176 -1.98 15.57 16.29
CA THR A 176 -3.34 15.12 15.95
C THR A 176 -3.24 14.07 14.88
N PHE A 177 -3.62 12.84 15.21
CA PHE A 177 -3.71 11.76 14.24
C PHE A 177 -5.02 11.86 13.47
N THR A 178 -4.92 11.88 12.15
CA THR A 178 -6.06 11.76 11.23
C THR A 178 -5.75 10.70 10.16
N ARG A 179 -6.78 10.25 9.46
CA ARG A 179 -6.62 9.32 8.33
C ARG A 179 -5.72 9.93 7.25
N GLU A 180 -5.93 11.18 6.93
CA GLU A 180 -5.18 11.93 5.90
C GLU A 180 -3.68 12.01 6.22
N LYS A 181 -3.33 12.18 7.50
CA LYS A 181 -1.93 12.18 7.94
C LYS A 181 -1.28 10.80 7.83
N LEU A 182 -2.04 9.73 8.10
CA LEU A 182 -1.58 8.37 7.85
C LEU A 182 -1.36 8.13 6.37
N GLU A 183 -2.30 8.53 5.51
CA GLU A 183 -2.18 8.45 4.05
C GLU A 183 -0.95 9.20 3.54
N GLN A 184 -0.74 10.44 3.99
CA GLN A 184 0.44 11.24 3.65
C GLN A 184 1.74 10.56 4.08
N PHE A 185 1.77 9.98 5.28
CA PHE A 185 2.95 9.29 5.78
C PHE A 185 3.30 8.06 4.96
N VAL A 186 2.30 7.22 4.63
CA VAL A 186 2.47 6.03 3.80
C VAL A 186 2.87 6.41 2.37
N ASN A 187 2.23 7.42 1.79
CA ASN A 187 2.51 7.86 0.42
C ASN A 187 3.91 8.46 0.28
N GLN A 188 4.36 9.27 1.25
CA GLN A 188 5.72 9.79 1.29
C GLN A 188 6.75 8.68 1.39
N ALA A 189 6.51 7.67 2.21
CA ALA A 189 7.40 6.51 2.33
C ALA A 189 7.55 5.76 1.00
N LEU A 190 6.45 5.53 0.30
CA LEU A 190 6.47 4.86 -1.01
C LEU A 190 7.19 5.70 -2.07
N GLU A 191 7.03 7.03 -2.04
CA GLU A 191 7.79 7.93 -2.90
C GLU A 191 9.29 7.77 -2.69
N GLU A 192 9.76 7.80 -1.44
CA GLU A 192 11.17 7.62 -1.10
C GLU A 192 11.69 6.22 -1.53
N VAL A 193 10.89 5.18 -1.33
CA VAL A 193 11.22 3.80 -1.73
C VAL A 193 11.45 3.73 -3.24
N PHE A 194 10.53 4.24 -4.05
CA PHE A 194 10.65 4.13 -5.50
C PHE A 194 11.71 5.06 -6.08
N GLN A 195 11.89 6.26 -5.52
CA GLN A 195 12.97 7.16 -5.92
C GLN A 195 14.36 6.56 -5.67
N LYS A 196 14.55 5.86 -4.54
CA LYS A 196 15.83 5.20 -4.23
C LYS A 196 16.06 3.92 -5.04
N ALA A 197 15.00 3.17 -5.32
CA ALA A 197 15.08 1.86 -5.97
C ALA A 197 15.16 1.93 -7.50
N LEU A 198 14.42 2.86 -8.11
CA LEU A 198 14.19 2.94 -9.55
C LEU A 198 14.88 4.20 -10.14
N VAL A 199 16.16 4.33 -9.90
CA VAL A 199 16.97 5.41 -10.51
C VAL A 199 17.21 5.08 -11.99
N PHE A 200 16.90 6.04 -12.88
CA PHE A 200 17.07 5.95 -14.34
C PHE A 200 18.24 6.79 -14.83
#